data_4f604cdab1802f4e7b30ae5bea2b11c1
#
_entry.id   4f604cdab1802f4e7b30ae5bea2b11c1
#
_cell.length_a   1.000
_cell.length_b   1.000
_cell.length_c   1.000
_cell.angle_alpha   90.00
_cell.angle_beta   90.00
_cell.angle_gamma   90.00
#
_symmetry.space_group_name_H-M   'P 1'
#
loop_
_entity.id
_entity.type
_entity.pdbx_description
1 polymer ?
#
loop_
_entity_poly.entity_id
_entity_poly.type
_entity_poly.pdbx_seq_one_letter_code
_entity_poly.pdbx_strand_id
1 'polypeptide(L)'
;MILQDIIKFLKVKLPKIYAEHQKEINVDQFGVIELDLINTDENCQQWMANLYLYTNKSMMKQHHEKIKEIMEYCKFYGSVKEEGKVINIYNPQVNKMGNTQLHYVHLLAIPINYYKNEREVNN
;
A
#
# COMPACT_ATOMS: atom_id res chain seq x y z
N MET A 1 -3.90 -7.04 -12.53
CA MET A 1 -3.94 -5.56 -12.44
C MET A 1 -3.16 -5.12 -11.22
N ILE A 2 -2.33 -4.10 -11.37
CA ILE A 2 -1.40 -3.70 -10.28
C ILE A 2 -2.10 -3.31 -8.98
N LEU A 3 -3.24 -2.62 -9.04
CA LEU A 3 -3.97 -2.24 -7.83
C LEU A 3 -4.37 -3.46 -7.01
N GLN A 4 -4.87 -4.49 -7.66
CA GLN A 4 -5.27 -5.74 -6.99
C GLN A 4 -4.07 -6.47 -6.39
N ASP A 5 -2.94 -6.45 -7.09
CA ASP A 5 -1.70 -7.06 -6.60
C ASP A 5 -1.20 -6.37 -5.33
N ILE A 6 -1.26 -5.04 -5.30
CA ILE A 6 -0.83 -4.27 -4.14
C ILE A 6 -1.80 -4.46 -2.96
N ILE A 7 -3.09 -4.46 -3.22
CA ILE A 7 -4.10 -4.73 -2.18
C ILE A 7 -3.88 -6.12 -1.59
N LYS A 8 -3.68 -7.13 -2.43
CA LYS A 8 -3.41 -8.50 -1.98
C LYS A 8 -2.18 -8.57 -1.08
N PHE A 9 -1.10 -7.88 -1.48
CA PHE A 9 0.12 -7.81 -0.70
C PHE A 9 -0.13 -7.19 0.68
N LEU A 10 -0.79 -6.03 0.72
CA LEU A 10 -0.99 -5.28 1.96
C LEU A 10 -2.04 -5.92 2.89
N LYS A 11 -3.00 -6.67 2.35
CA LYS A 11 -4.04 -7.31 3.16
C LYS A 11 -3.51 -8.35 4.14
N VAL A 12 -2.31 -8.85 3.91
CA VAL A 12 -1.66 -9.76 4.87
C VAL A 12 -1.49 -9.08 6.23
N LYS A 13 -1.21 -7.77 6.22
CA LYS A 13 -0.98 -6.99 7.44
C LYS A 13 -2.13 -6.04 7.79
N LEU A 14 -2.94 -5.68 6.81
CA LEU A 14 -4.07 -4.77 7.00
C LEU A 14 -5.29 -5.35 6.27
N PRO A 15 -6.09 -6.18 6.96
CA PRO A 15 -7.16 -6.94 6.29
C PRO A 15 -8.25 -6.09 5.65
N LYS A 16 -8.51 -4.90 6.16
CA LYS A 16 -9.56 -4.01 5.65
C LYS A 16 -8.92 -2.89 4.85
N ILE A 17 -8.91 -3.02 3.53
CA ILE A 17 -8.39 -2.01 2.60
C ILE A 17 -9.46 -1.71 1.55
N TYR A 18 -9.71 -0.42 1.35
CA TYR A 18 -10.66 0.08 0.35
C TYR A 18 -9.91 0.83 -0.74
N ALA A 19 -10.36 0.70 -1.99
CA ALA A 19 -9.75 1.35 -3.15
C ALA A 19 -10.22 2.79 -3.37
N GLU A 20 -11.22 3.24 -2.61
CA GLU A 20 -11.74 4.60 -2.68
C GLU A 20 -11.97 5.13 -1.28
N HIS A 21 -11.86 6.45 -1.12
CA HIS A 21 -12.16 7.08 0.15
C HIS A 21 -13.63 6.84 0.50
N GLN A 22 -13.83 6.27 1.66
CA GLN A 22 -15.15 6.01 2.19
C GLN A 22 -15.62 7.19 3.04
N LYS A 23 -16.93 7.37 3.17
CA LYS A 23 -17.45 8.16 4.28
C LYS A 23 -16.93 7.54 5.57
N GLU A 24 -16.75 8.37 6.59
CA GLU A 24 -16.25 7.90 7.86
C GLU A 24 -17.01 6.66 8.32
N ILE A 25 -16.29 5.54 8.41
CA ILE A 25 -16.87 4.26 8.80
C ILE A 25 -16.44 3.95 10.22
N ASN A 26 -17.33 3.31 10.97
CA ASN A 26 -17.05 2.93 12.34
C ASN A 26 -16.31 1.58 12.39
N VAL A 27 -15.11 1.58 11.83
CA VAL A 27 -14.19 0.45 11.85
C VAL A 27 -12.95 0.87 12.60
N ASP A 28 -12.45 0.02 13.49
CA ASP A 28 -11.33 0.37 14.35
C ASP A 28 -10.05 0.68 13.59
N GLN A 29 -9.75 -0.09 12.56
CA GLN A 29 -8.57 0.13 11.74
C GLN A 29 -8.81 -0.32 10.31
N PHE A 30 -8.47 0.55 9.36
CA PHE A 30 -8.60 0.23 7.93
C PHE A 30 -7.67 1.11 7.10
N GLY A 31 -7.48 0.71 5.85
CA GLY A 31 -6.71 1.48 4.89
C GLY A 31 -7.55 1.90 3.69
N VAL A 32 -7.16 3.01 3.11
CA VAL A 32 -7.65 3.45 1.80
C VAL A 32 -6.43 3.59 0.90
N ILE A 33 -6.47 2.99 -0.28
CA ILE A 33 -5.33 3.01 -1.19
C ILE A 33 -5.66 3.72 -2.49
N GLU A 34 -4.72 4.56 -2.93
CA GLU A 34 -4.75 5.24 -4.23
C GLU A 34 -3.43 4.98 -4.94
N LEU A 35 -3.47 4.69 -6.23
CA LEU A 35 -2.28 4.50 -7.05
C LEU A 35 -2.08 5.67 -7.99
N ASP A 36 -0.85 6.20 -7.99
CA ASP A 36 -0.43 7.23 -8.93
C ASP A 36 0.69 6.67 -9.81
N LEU A 37 0.51 6.75 -11.12
CA LEU A 37 1.55 6.39 -12.05
C LEU A 37 2.56 7.55 -12.13
N ILE A 38 3.81 7.28 -11.77
CA ILE A 38 4.87 8.29 -11.71
C ILE A 38 5.62 8.34 -13.02
N ASN A 39 5.97 7.18 -13.58
CA ASN A 39 6.73 7.09 -14.80
C ASN A 39 6.50 5.74 -15.46
N THR A 40 6.64 5.70 -16.78
CA THR A 40 6.56 4.45 -17.52
C THR A 40 7.59 4.44 -18.64
N ASP A 41 8.25 3.30 -18.82
CA ASP A 41 9.08 3.02 -19.98
C ASP A 41 8.70 1.63 -20.52
N GLU A 42 9.47 1.10 -21.49
CA GLU A 42 9.12 -0.15 -22.17
C GLU A 42 8.94 -1.33 -21.21
N ASN A 43 9.76 -1.40 -20.16
CA ASN A 43 9.84 -2.59 -19.31
C ASN A 43 9.42 -2.34 -17.87
N CYS A 44 9.34 -1.11 -17.46
CA CYS A 44 9.11 -0.76 -16.06
C CYS A 44 8.07 0.35 -15.93
N GLN A 45 7.14 0.16 -15.01
CA GLN A 45 6.23 1.20 -14.56
C GLN A 45 6.57 1.54 -13.12
N GLN A 46 6.72 2.83 -12.84
CA GLN A 46 6.93 3.32 -11.48
C GLN A 46 5.64 3.91 -10.96
N TRP A 47 5.19 3.39 -9.83
CA TRP A 47 3.96 3.81 -9.19
C TRP A 47 4.23 4.30 -7.78
N MET A 48 3.36 5.18 -7.30
CA MET A 48 3.29 5.50 -5.88
C MET A 48 1.96 4.96 -5.34
N ALA A 49 2.03 4.03 -4.42
CA ALA A 49 0.85 3.55 -3.71
C ALA A 49 0.69 4.37 -2.44
N ASN A 50 -0.36 5.17 -2.40
CA ASN A 50 -0.66 6.01 -1.24
C ASN A 50 -1.65 5.27 -0.36
N LEU A 51 -1.16 4.72 0.74
CA LEU A 51 -1.98 4.01 1.71
C LEU A 51 -2.29 4.95 2.87
N TYR A 52 -3.55 5.34 2.99
CA TYR A 52 -4.03 6.12 4.13
C TYR A 52 -4.48 5.15 5.22
N LEU A 53 -3.77 5.16 6.33
CA LEU A 53 -4.09 4.29 7.46
C LEU A 53 -4.93 5.05 8.48
N TYR A 54 -6.13 4.53 8.72
CA TYR A 54 -7.08 5.04 9.68
C TYR A 54 -7.14 4.12 10.89
N THR A 55 -6.98 4.68 12.08
CA THR A 55 -7.12 3.90 13.31
C THR A 55 -7.94 4.71 14.32
N ASN A 56 -8.90 4.05 14.96
CA ASN A 56 -9.74 4.68 15.97
C ASN A 56 -8.89 5.38 17.02
N LYS A 57 -9.30 6.58 17.43
CA LYS A 57 -8.53 7.41 18.37
C LYS A 57 -8.30 6.78 19.73
N SER A 58 -9.11 5.80 20.11
CA SER A 58 -8.88 5.04 21.34
C SER A 58 -7.72 4.06 21.25
N MET A 59 -7.15 3.86 20.05
CA MET A 59 -6.16 2.83 19.74
C MET A 59 -4.86 3.41 19.20
N MET A 60 -4.33 4.45 19.87
CA MET A 60 -3.12 5.14 19.40
C MET A 60 -1.92 4.19 19.30
N LYS A 61 -1.75 3.34 20.28
CA LYS A 61 -0.63 2.39 20.29
C LYS A 61 -0.69 1.46 19.09
N GLN A 62 -1.87 0.93 18.80
CA GLN A 62 -2.09 0.03 17.68
C GLN A 62 -1.87 0.74 16.33
N HIS A 63 -2.16 2.04 16.28
CA HIS A 63 -1.90 2.84 15.09
C HIS A 63 -0.41 2.89 14.75
N HIS A 64 0.43 3.23 15.74
CA HIS A 64 1.88 3.29 15.55
C HIS A 64 2.49 1.92 15.30
N GLU A 65 2.02 0.90 16.00
CA GLU A 65 2.47 -0.47 15.78
C GLU A 65 2.16 -0.96 14.36
N LYS A 66 0.98 -0.62 13.84
CA LYS A 66 0.59 -1.01 12.47
C LYS A 66 1.46 -0.33 11.43
N ILE A 67 1.77 0.96 11.60
CA ILE A 67 2.68 1.67 10.70
C ILE A 67 4.03 0.95 10.63
N LYS A 68 4.59 0.65 11.79
CA LYS A 68 5.87 -0.05 11.89
C LYS A 68 5.81 -1.43 11.24
N GLU A 69 4.75 -2.17 11.51
CA GLU A 69 4.52 -3.50 10.96
C GLU A 69 4.47 -3.48 9.43
N ILE A 70 3.76 -2.53 8.85
CA ILE A 70 3.66 -2.38 7.40
C ILE A 70 5.02 -2.00 6.80
N MET A 71 5.75 -1.10 7.45
CA MET A 71 7.08 -0.71 6.98
C MET A 71 8.04 -1.90 6.95
N GLU A 72 8.07 -2.69 8.01
CA GLU A 72 8.91 -3.88 8.09
C GLU A 72 8.50 -4.93 7.05
N TYR A 73 7.19 -5.10 6.84
CA TYR A 73 6.68 -6.02 5.85
C TYR A 73 7.11 -5.64 4.43
N CYS A 74 7.02 -4.37 4.07
CA CYS A 74 7.52 -3.89 2.78
C CYS A 74 9.01 -4.13 2.63
N LYS A 75 9.77 -3.89 3.70
CA LYS A 75 11.23 -4.07 3.68
C LYS A 75 11.62 -5.53 3.44
N PHE A 76 10.99 -6.48 4.12
CA PHE A 76 11.40 -7.88 4.10
C PHE A 76 10.71 -8.72 3.02
N TYR A 77 9.50 -8.33 2.61
CA TYR A 77 8.69 -9.11 1.67
C TYR A 77 8.27 -8.34 0.43
N GLY A 78 8.90 -7.18 0.18
CA GLY A 78 8.50 -6.28 -0.90
C GLY A 78 8.89 -6.71 -2.30
N SER A 79 9.53 -7.87 -2.49
CA SER A 79 9.82 -8.39 -3.82
C SER A 79 8.85 -9.52 -4.14
N VAL A 80 7.89 -9.25 -5.02
CA VAL A 80 6.87 -10.21 -5.41
C VAL A 80 7.14 -10.65 -6.84
N LYS A 81 7.33 -11.96 -7.03
CA LYS A 81 7.55 -12.55 -8.34
C LYS A 81 6.38 -13.46 -8.66
N GLU A 82 5.69 -13.16 -9.73
CA GLU A 82 4.61 -13.97 -10.25
C GLU A 82 4.87 -14.20 -11.74
N GLU A 83 4.19 -15.17 -12.32
CA GLU A 83 4.32 -15.47 -13.73
C GLU A 83 4.06 -14.23 -14.57
N GLY A 84 5.03 -13.86 -15.40
CA GLY A 84 4.93 -12.71 -16.30
C GLY A 84 5.18 -11.35 -15.67
N LYS A 85 5.47 -11.27 -14.38
CA LYS A 85 5.69 -9.99 -13.72
C LYS A 85 6.55 -10.07 -12.48
N VAL A 86 7.23 -8.96 -12.18
CA VAL A 86 7.96 -8.74 -10.93
C VAL A 86 7.50 -7.41 -10.36
N ILE A 87 7.15 -7.39 -9.09
CA ILE A 87 6.74 -6.19 -8.39
C ILE A 87 7.70 -5.95 -7.23
N ASN A 88 8.36 -4.81 -7.24
CA ASN A 88 9.21 -4.39 -6.13
C ASN A 88 8.51 -3.29 -5.35
N ILE A 89 8.30 -3.54 -4.08
CA ILE A 89 7.61 -2.66 -3.15
C ILE A 89 8.64 -2.17 -2.14
N TYR A 90 8.86 -0.86 -2.10
CA TYR A 90 9.91 -0.27 -1.28
C TYR A 90 9.36 0.26 0.04
N ASN A 91 10.26 0.68 0.93
CA ASN A 91 9.85 1.22 2.22
C ASN A 91 8.95 2.44 2.07
N PRO A 92 7.83 2.49 2.80
CA PRO A 92 6.97 3.65 2.77
C PRO A 92 7.64 4.89 3.37
N GLN A 93 7.29 6.04 2.83
CA GLN A 93 7.51 7.32 3.50
C GLN A 93 6.26 7.63 4.29
N VAL A 94 6.42 7.90 5.59
CA VAL A 94 5.29 8.12 6.49
C VAL A 94 5.07 9.61 6.69
N ASN A 95 3.84 10.05 6.47
CA ASN A 95 3.43 11.45 6.64
C ASN A 95 2.19 11.51 7.53
N LYS A 96 2.26 12.37 8.54
CA LYS A 96 1.09 12.61 9.38
C LYS A 96 0.07 13.41 8.59
N MET A 97 -1.14 12.89 8.48
CA MET A 97 -2.28 13.61 7.93
C MET A 97 -3.12 14.15 9.08
N GLY A 98 -4.04 15.02 8.83
CA GLY A 98 -4.94 15.47 9.88
C GLY A 98 -5.82 14.33 10.39
N ASN A 99 -6.27 14.43 11.63
CA ASN A 99 -7.20 13.45 12.20
C ASN A 99 -8.61 13.71 11.71
N THR A 100 -9.40 12.64 11.59
CA THR A 100 -10.85 12.77 11.46
C THR A 100 -11.48 12.86 12.86
N GLN A 101 -12.80 12.92 12.92
CA GLN A 101 -13.49 12.91 14.20
C GLN A 101 -13.24 11.63 14.99
N LEU A 102 -13.19 10.48 14.30
CA LEU A 102 -13.07 9.16 14.92
C LEU A 102 -11.67 8.53 14.82
N HIS A 103 -10.83 8.97 13.91
CA HIS A 103 -9.61 8.26 13.55
C HIS A 103 -8.37 9.16 13.52
N TYR A 104 -7.22 8.56 13.90
CA TYR A 104 -5.91 9.05 13.49
C TYR A 104 -5.66 8.64 12.05
N VAL A 105 -5.01 9.51 11.27
CA VAL A 105 -4.72 9.23 9.86
C VAL A 105 -3.25 9.51 9.57
N HIS A 106 -2.57 8.51 9.02
CA HIS A 106 -1.23 8.67 8.45
C HIS A 106 -1.23 8.18 7.01
N LEU A 107 -0.47 8.88 6.17
CA LEU A 107 -0.22 8.46 4.80
C LEU A 107 1.09 7.69 4.76
N LEU A 108 1.04 6.48 4.23
CA LEU A 108 2.21 5.69 3.88
C LEU A 108 2.34 5.74 2.37
N ALA A 109 3.31 6.52 1.90
CA ALA A 109 3.59 6.63 0.46
C ALA A 109 4.60 5.55 0.08
N ILE A 110 4.15 4.55 -0.66
CA ILE A 110 4.91 3.33 -0.95
C ILE A 110 5.36 3.36 -2.40
N PRO A 111 6.67 3.55 -2.68
CA PRO A 111 7.17 3.46 -4.06
C PRO A 111 7.11 2.03 -4.56
N ILE A 112 6.68 1.84 -5.81
CA ILE A 112 6.53 0.53 -6.42
C ILE A 112 7.10 0.56 -7.83
N ASN A 113 7.91 -0.44 -8.16
CA ASN A 113 8.33 -0.72 -9.53
C ASN A 113 7.66 -2.00 -10.00
N TYR A 114 7.02 -1.91 -11.15
CA TYR A 114 6.34 -3.02 -11.79
C TYR A 114 7.04 -3.34 -13.11
N TYR A 115 7.52 -4.58 -13.23
CA TYR A 115 8.20 -5.05 -14.42
C TYR A 115 7.37 -6.15 -15.09
N LYS A 116 7.14 -6.01 -16.39
CA LYS A 116 6.62 -7.12 -17.19
C LYS A 116 7.78 -8.02 -17.62
N ASN A 117 7.58 -9.31 -17.49
CA ASN A 117 8.51 -10.28 -18.03
C ASN A 117 8.12 -10.62 -19.46
N GLU A 118 8.63 -9.84 -20.41
CA GLU A 118 8.29 -10.03 -21.82
C GLU A 118 8.80 -11.33 -22.43
N ARG A 119 9.81 -11.94 -21.82
CA ARG A 119 10.31 -13.24 -22.28
C ARG A 119 9.26 -14.33 -22.20
N GLU A 120 8.41 -14.30 -21.17
CA GLU A 120 7.34 -15.27 -21.04
C GLU A 120 6.23 -15.04 -22.06
N VAL A 121 6.04 -13.80 -22.46
CA VAL A 121 5.04 -13.43 -23.46
C VAL A 121 5.50 -13.82 -24.86
N ASN A 122 6.80 -13.75 -25.13
CA ASN A 122 7.36 -13.98 -26.46
C ASN A 122 7.74 -15.46 -26.72
N ASN A 123 7.67 -16.25 -25.73
CA ASN A 123 7.89 -17.70 -25.85
C ASN A 123 6.57 -18.44 -25.92
#